data_8e6d2ee423743121e8d584537c666c00
#
_entry.id   8e6d2ee423743121e8d584537c666c00
#
_cell.length_a   1.000
_cell.length_b   1.000
_cell.length_c   1.000
_cell.angle_alpha   90.00
_cell.angle_beta   90.00
_cell.angle_gamma   90.00
#
_symmetry.space_group_name_H-M   'P 1'
#
loop_
_entity.id
_entity.type
_entity.pdbx_description
1 polymer ?
#
loop_
_entity_poly.entity_id
_entity_poly.type
_entity_poly.pdbx_seq_one_letter_code
_entity_poly.pdbx_strand_id
1 'polypeptide(L)'
;MVTVVSGVDTDAGKSIATGWWARQLMAEGKRVITQKLVQTGNQDCSEDIVRHREMMGIPFLPEDDARLTMPEIYSYPCSPHLAARIDQRPLDIDKITTATRILDERYDEVLLEGAGGLMVPLTESLLTIDYIQQMGYPMIFVTGGVLGSISHTLLAFEALKHRQINVTHILYNRFPGRHDRIIDDESCAYLQRAARQLFPTACWKELPIMNYEL
;
A
#
# COMPACT_ATOMS: atom_id res chain seq x y z
N MET A 1 3.59 -15.29 -4.80
CA MET A 1 4.02 -14.07 -5.56
C MET A 1 3.85 -12.83 -4.68
N VAL A 2 4.82 -11.89 -4.69
CA VAL A 2 4.73 -10.65 -3.89
C VAL A 2 4.26 -9.50 -4.78
N THR A 3 3.20 -8.80 -4.37
CA THR A 3 2.68 -7.60 -5.03
C THR A 3 2.67 -6.45 -4.02
N VAL A 4 3.31 -5.33 -4.36
CA VAL A 4 3.30 -4.15 -3.49
C VAL A 4 2.01 -3.37 -3.66
N VAL A 5 1.41 -2.94 -2.57
CA VAL A 5 0.32 -1.96 -2.54
C VAL A 5 0.87 -0.65 -2.01
N SER A 6 0.96 0.37 -2.85
CA SER A 6 1.38 1.71 -2.45
C SER A 6 0.41 2.76 -2.98
N GLY A 7 0.57 3.99 -2.59
CA GLY A 7 -0.40 5.01 -2.96
C GLY A 7 0.21 6.39 -3.13
N VAL A 8 -0.65 7.30 -3.55
CA VAL A 8 -0.27 8.71 -3.79
C VAL A 8 0.17 9.40 -2.50
N ASP A 9 -0.43 9.05 -1.35
CA ASP A 9 -0.15 9.67 -0.05
C ASP A 9 -0.59 8.75 1.11
N THR A 10 -0.37 9.20 2.36
CA THR A 10 -0.73 8.46 3.59
C THR A 10 -2.22 8.08 3.59
N ASP A 11 -3.12 9.04 3.40
CA ASP A 11 -4.57 8.85 3.48
C ASP A 11 -5.24 8.42 2.16
N ALA A 12 -4.48 7.87 1.22
CA ALA A 12 -5.02 7.39 -0.06
C ALA A 12 -5.98 6.19 0.07
N GLY A 13 -6.04 5.55 1.25
CA GLY A 13 -6.85 4.36 1.50
C GLY A 13 -6.16 3.05 1.17
N LYS A 14 -4.82 3.02 1.29
CA LYS A 14 -4.02 1.80 1.02
C LYS A 14 -4.48 0.60 1.83
N SER A 15 -4.67 0.75 3.14
CA SER A 15 -5.03 -0.36 4.03
C SER A 15 -6.39 -0.95 3.68
N ILE A 16 -7.33 -0.08 3.29
CA ILE A 16 -8.64 -0.52 2.75
C ILE A 16 -8.45 -1.25 1.42
N ALA A 17 -7.69 -0.67 0.50
CA ALA A 17 -7.41 -1.27 -0.81
C ALA A 17 -6.72 -2.64 -0.67
N THR A 18 -5.74 -2.74 0.24
CA THR A 18 -4.98 -3.98 0.50
C THR A 18 -5.89 -5.08 1.04
N GLY A 19 -6.66 -4.79 2.08
CA GLY A 19 -7.59 -5.75 2.68
C GLY A 19 -8.71 -6.17 1.73
N TRP A 20 -9.29 -5.21 0.99
CA TRP A 20 -10.31 -5.49 -0.02
C TRP A 20 -9.75 -6.36 -1.16
N TRP A 21 -8.57 -6.04 -1.68
CA TRP A 21 -7.95 -6.81 -2.75
C TRP A 21 -7.61 -8.23 -2.29
N ALA A 22 -7.07 -8.37 -1.07
CA ALA A 22 -6.83 -9.68 -0.46
C ALA A 22 -8.10 -10.52 -0.42
N ARG A 23 -9.23 -9.94 0.02
CA ARG A 23 -10.53 -10.62 0.05
C ARG A 23 -10.99 -11.07 -1.34
N GLN A 24 -10.77 -10.25 -2.40
CA GLN A 24 -11.12 -10.66 -3.77
C GLN A 24 -10.30 -11.89 -4.20
N LEU A 25 -8.99 -11.88 -3.96
CA LEU A 25 -8.12 -13.00 -4.31
C LEU A 25 -8.45 -14.27 -3.50
N MET A 26 -8.84 -14.13 -2.23
CA MET A 26 -9.35 -15.26 -1.42
C MET A 26 -10.64 -15.84 -2.00
N ALA A 27 -11.54 -15.00 -2.48
CA ALA A 27 -12.78 -15.44 -3.13
C ALA A 27 -12.51 -16.20 -4.46
N GLU A 28 -11.36 -15.95 -5.09
CA GLU A 28 -10.86 -16.71 -6.24
C GLU A 28 -10.17 -18.03 -5.85
N GLY A 29 -10.12 -18.36 -4.55
CA GLY A 29 -9.54 -19.60 -4.03
C GLY A 29 -8.04 -19.54 -3.76
N LYS A 30 -7.41 -18.36 -3.81
CA LYS A 30 -5.98 -18.20 -3.49
C LYS A 30 -5.75 -18.15 -1.98
N ARG A 31 -4.61 -18.67 -1.54
CA ARG A 31 -4.08 -18.43 -0.19
C ARG A 31 -3.37 -17.09 -0.19
N VAL A 32 -3.93 -16.10 0.47
CA VAL A 32 -3.44 -14.71 0.47
C VAL A 32 -3.06 -14.27 1.86
N ILE A 33 -1.95 -13.57 1.97
CA ILE A 33 -1.56 -12.86 3.19
C ILE A 33 -1.21 -11.41 2.89
N THR A 34 -1.47 -10.52 3.84
CA THR A 34 -1.05 -9.13 3.76
C THR A 34 0.11 -8.88 4.73
N GLN A 35 1.04 -8.04 4.33
CA GLN A 35 2.19 -7.61 5.13
C GLN A 35 2.30 -6.08 5.11
N LYS A 36 2.60 -5.47 6.23
CA LYS A 36 2.97 -4.07 6.32
C LYS A 36 4.49 -3.94 6.22
N LEU A 37 4.99 -3.14 5.28
CA LEU A 37 6.43 -2.92 5.06
C LEU A 37 7.09 -2.36 6.34
N VAL A 38 6.53 -1.28 6.86
CA VAL A 38 6.90 -0.67 8.14
C VAL A 38 5.67 0.04 8.72
N GLN A 39 5.42 -0.16 9.99
CA GLN A 39 4.37 0.52 10.74
C GLN A 39 4.98 1.62 11.60
N THR A 40 4.38 2.81 11.60
CA THR A 40 4.73 3.91 12.50
C THR A 40 3.50 4.35 13.28
N GLY A 41 3.69 4.87 14.50
CA GLY A 41 2.60 5.30 15.38
C GLY A 41 1.95 4.18 16.18
N ASN A 42 2.56 2.99 16.20
CA ASN A 42 2.07 1.84 16.96
C ASN A 42 3.21 1.26 17.83
N GLN A 43 2.87 0.46 18.85
CA GLN A 43 3.84 -0.20 19.72
C GLN A 43 3.87 -1.72 19.54
N ASP A 44 2.74 -2.37 19.75
CA ASP A 44 2.68 -3.84 19.82
C ASP A 44 2.11 -4.50 18.59
N CYS A 45 1.24 -3.82 17.83
CA CYS A 45 0.57 -4.36 16.67
C CYS A 45 0.38 -3.28 15.62
N SER A 46 0.37 -3.67 14.36
CA SER A 46 0.06 -2.77 13.25
C SER A 46 -1.45 -2.58 13.11
N GLU A 47 -1.93 -1.35 13.22
CA GLU A 47 -3.33 -1.00 12.95
C GLU A 47 -3.72 -1.35 11.51
N ASP A 48 -2.79 -1.23 10.56
CA ASP A 48 -3.04 -1.61 9.17
C ASP A 48 -3.28 -3.13 9.04
N ILE A 49 -2.52 -3.97 9.76
CA ILE A 49 -2.75 -5.41 9.75
C ILE A 49 -4.08 -5.76 10.43
N VAL A 50 -4.45 -5.09 11.52
CA VAL A 50 -5.79 -5.23 12.11
C VAL A 50 -6.87 -4.94 11.08
N ARG A 51 -6.75 -3.80 10.39
CA ARG A 51 -7.68 -3.39 9.34
C ARG A 51 -7.73 -4.38 8.19
N HIS A 52 -6.59 -4.93 7.77
CA HIS A 52 -6.55 -5.96 6.73
C HIS A 52 -7.33 -7.21 7.16
N ARG A 53 -7.15 -7.71 8.38
CA ARG A 53 -7.86 -8.91 8.88
C ARG A 53 -9.37 -8.69 8.94
N GLU A 54 -9.81 -7.52 9.42
CA GLU A 54 -11.22 -7.11 9.39
C GLU A 54 -11.79 -7.13 7.96
N MET A 55 -11.08 -6.52 7.01
CA MET A 55 -11.49 -6.44 5.61
C MET A 55 -11.53 -7.82 4.93
N MET A 56 -10.58 -8.69 5.25
CA MET A 56 -10.52 -10.07 4.77
C MET A 56 -11.59 -10.94 5.42
N GLY A 57 -12.14 -10.54 6.57
CA GLY A 57 -13.12 -11.32 7.34
C GLY A 57 -12.51 -12.53 8.02
N ILE A 58 -11.24 -12.44 8.44
CA ILE A 58 -10.49 -13.52 9.10
C ILE A 58 -9.90 -13.03 10.44
N PRO A 59 -9.65 -13.94 11.39
CA PRO A 59 -8.94 -13.61 12.62
C PRO A 59 -7.45 -13.33 12.37
N PHE A 60 -6.74 -12.93 13.43
CA PHE A 60 -5.28 -12.92 13.44
C PHE A 60 -4.74 -14.31 13.16
N LEU A 61 -3.63 -14.36 12.43
CA LEU A 61 -2.97 -15.56 11.99
C LEU A 61 -1.68 -15.82 12.81
N PRO A 62 -1.15 -17.04 12.85
CA PRO A 62 0.13 -17.31 13.48
C PRO A 62 1.28 -16.45 12.95
N GLU A 63 1.23 -16.06 11.70
CA GLU A 63 2.19 -15.15 11.06
C GLU A 63 2.13 -13.73 11.63
N ASP A 64 0.95 -13.28 12.11
CA ASP A 64 0.78 -11.99 12.80
C ASP A 64 1.42 -12.07 14.19
N ASP A 65 1.18 -13.13 14.93
CA ASP A 65 1.76 -13.37 16.25
C ASP A 65 3.31 -13.50 16.16
N ALA A 66 3.80 -14.14 15.10
CA ALA A 66 5.23 -14.25 14.81
C ALA A 66 5.83 -12.95 14.22
N ARG A 67 5.06 -11.89 14.05
CA ARG A 67 5.44 -10.59 13.45
C ARG A 67 6.02 -10.68 12.04
N LEU A 68 5.72 -11.73 11.30
CA LEU A 68 6.10 -11.84 9.89
C LEU A 68 5.33 -10.84 9.02
N THR A 69 4.09 -10.53 9.37
CA THR A 69 3.23 -9.59 8.65
C THR A 69 3.47 -8.12 9.01
N MET A 70 4.19 -7.86 10.09
CA MET A 70 4.52 -6.52 10.60
C MET A 70 5.92 -6.52 11.22
N PRO A 71 6.97 -6.79 10.43
CA PRO A 71 8.32 -7.02 10.96
C PRO A 71 8.92 -5.80 11.64
N GLU A 72 8.58 -4.60 11.20
CA GLU A 72 9.09 -3.34 11.72
C GLU A 72 7.94 -2.44 12.18
N ILE A 73 7.91 -2.15 13.48
CA ILE A 73 6.94 -1.25 14.14
C ILE A 73 7.72 -0.20 14.92
N TYR A 74 7.33 1.06 14.77
CA TYR A 74 7.89 2.23 15.47
C TYR A 74 6.82 3.00 16.20
N SER A 75 7.17 3.56 17.36
CA SER A 75 6.23 4.16 18.31
C SER A 75 5.64 5.49 17.84
N TYR A 76 6.40 6.29 17.10
CA TYR A 76 5.98 7.65 16.75
C TYR A 76 5.36 7.74 15.35
N PRO A 77 4.19 8.41 15.19
CA PRO A 77 3.49 8.50 13.90
C PRO A 77 4.14 9.55 12.99
N CYS A 78 5.17 9.14 12.27
CA CYS A 78 5.89 9.97 11.30
C CYS A 78 6.50 9.09 10.19
N SER A 79 7.33 9.69 9.33
CA SER A 79 8.04 8.92 8.31
C SER A 79 9.01 7.90 8.93
N PRO A 80 9.19 6.72 8.31
CA PRO A 80 10.00 5.62 8.86
C PRO A 80 11.41 6.03 9.32
N HIS A 81 12.15 6.82 8.52
CA HIS A 81 13.50 7.27 8.87
C HIS A 81 13.52 8.13 10.15
N LEU A 82 12.50 8.97 10.36
CA LEU A 82 12.38 9.79 11.56
C LEU A 82 11.93 8.93 12.76
N ALA A 83 10.98 8.03 12.57
CA ALA A 83 10.52 7.12 13.61
C ALA A 83 11.67 6.23 14.12
N ALA A 84 12.49 5.68 13.21
CA ALA A 84 13.68 4.92 13.53
C ALA A 84 14.68 5.72 14.37
N ARG A 85 14.86 7.01 14.07
CA ARG A 85 15.74 7.90 14.83
C ARG A 85 15.19 8.22 16.23
N ILE A 86 13.87 8.42 16.36
CA ILE A 86 13.21 8.67 17.65
C ILE A 86 13.30 7.44 18.54
N ASP A 87 13.02 6.25 18.01
CA ASP A 87 13.09 4.98 18.74
C ASP A 87 14.54 4.47 18.89
N GLN A 88 15.53 5.21 18.40
CA GLN A 88 16.96 4.85 18.45
C GLN A 88 17.25 3.43 17.92
N ARG A 89 16.47 2.99 16.96
CA ARG A 89 16.56 1.66 16.34
C ARG A 89 16.50 1.80 14.81
N PRO A 90 17.59 1.49 14.10
CA PRO A 90 17.61 1.58 12.64
C PRO A 90 16.57 0.64 12.03
N LEU A 91 16.02 1.04 10.88
CA LEU A 91 15.13 0.18 10.10
C LEU A 91 15.93 -0.99 9.53
N ASP A 92 15.47 -2.21 9.80
CA ASP A 92 16.09 -3.45 9.34
C ASP A 92 15.41 -3.94 8.06
N ILE A 93 16.00 -3.57 6.91
CA ILE A 93 15.50 -3.96 5.58
C ILE A 93 15.65 -5.47 5.35
N ASP A 94 16.71 -6.08 5.88
CA ASP A 94 16.95 -7.52 5.72
C ASP A 94 15.90 -8.35 6.49
N LYS A 95 15.50 -7.88 7.66
CA LYS A 95 14.40 -8.47 8.43
C LYS A 95 13.08 -8.42 7.66
N ILE A 96 12.76 -7.26 7.06
CA ILE A 96 11.55 -7.10 6.22
C ILE A 96 11.60 -8.08 5.05
N THR A 97 12.70 -8.07 4.30
CA THR A 97 12.87 -8.92 3.11
C THR A 97 12.81 -10.41 3.46
N THR A 98 13.41 -10.80 4.58
CA THR A 98 13.37 -12.19 5.08
C THR A 98 11.94 -12.59 5.46
N ALA A 99 11.21 -11.75 6.17
CA ALA A 99 9.81 -11.99 6.51
C ALA A 99 8.94 -12.14 5.25
N THR A 100 9.11 -11.23 4.28
CA THR A 100 8.40 -11.28 2.98
C THR A 100 8.66 -12.60 2.25
N ARG A 101 9.93 -13.06 2.20
CA ARG A 101 10.30 -14.34 1.56
C ARG A 101 9.64 -15.53 2.25
N ILE A 102 9.63 -15.56 3.59
CA ILE A 102 8.96 -16.62 4.36
C ILE A 102 7.46 -16.68 4.03
N LEU A 103 6.80 -15.51 3.90
CA LEU A 103 5.40 -15.44 3.54
C LEU A 103 5.16 -15.89 2.09
N ASP A 104 6.03 -15.50 1.15
CA ASP A 104 5.93 -15.87 -0.26
C ASP A 104 6.08 -17.39 -0.48
N GLU A 105 6.86 -18.07 0.35
CA GLU A 105 6.97 -19.56 0.33
C GLU A 105 5.69 -20.27 0.81
N ARG A 106 4.86 -19.60 1.63
CA ARG A 106 3.68 -20.20 2.27
C ARG A 106 2.36 -19.89 1.59
N TYR A 107 2.29 -18.74 0.90
CA TYR A 107 1.08 -18.18 0.32
C TYR A 107 1.21 -18.02 -1.20
N ASP A 108 0.09 -18.12 -1.88
CA ASP A 108 0.05 -17.93 -3.34
C ASP A 108 0.24 -16.46 -3.71
N GLU A 109 -0.20 -15.55 -2.81
CA GLU A 109 -0.05 -14.10 -2.97
C GLU A 109 0.27 -13.43 -1.64
N VAL A 110 1.30 -12.56 -1.65
CA VAL A 110 1.65 -11.65 -0.54
C VAL A 110 1.39 -10.24 -0.98
N LEU A 111 0.49 -9.53 -0.32
CA LEU A 111 0.24 -8.10 -0.56
C LEU A 111 1.06 -7.28 0.44
N LEU A 112 2.16 -6.70 -0.03
CA LEU A 112 3.07 -5.89 0.78
C LEU A 112 2.65 -4.41 0.74
N GLU A 113 2.02 -3.93 1.82
CA GLU A 113 1.60 -2.54 1.92
C GLU A 113 2.75 -1.61 2.31
N GLY A 114 2.99 -0.57 1.51
CA GLY A 114 3.96 0.49 1.79
C GLY A 114 3.50 1.44 2.91
N ALA A 115 4.43 2.25 3.42
CA ALA A 115 4.16 3.32 4.39
C ALA A 115 4.13 4.67 3.68
N GLY A 116 3.05 5.44 3.85
CA GLY A 116 2.89 6.74 3.21
C GLY A 116 2.85 6.67 1.67
N GLY A 117 3.38 7.68 1.01
CA GLY A 117 3.49 7.73 -0.46
C GLY A 117 4.80 7.13 -0.99
N LEU A 118 4.93 7.11 -2.33
CA LEU A 118 6.08 6.50 -3.02
C LEU A 118 7.44 7.09 -2.64
N MET A 119 7.50 8.40 -2.41
CA MET A 119 8.75 9.12 -2.13
C MET A 119 9.05 9.25 -0.64
N VAL A 120 8.34 8.51 0.21
CA VAL A 120 8.61 8.49 1.65
C VAL A 120 9.95 7.80 1.92
N PRO A 121 10.86 8.43 2.69
CA PRO A 121 12.14 7.82 3.04
C PRO A 121 11.95 6.71 4.09
N LEU A 122 12.37 5.51 3.71
CA LEU A 122 12.51 4.38 4.63
C LEU A 122 13.72 4.58 5.54
N THR A 123 14.84 5.00 4.94
CA THR A 123 16.07 5.39 5.61
C THR A 123 16.54 6.74 5.07
N GLU A 124 17.65 7.28 5.56
CA GLU A 124 18.23 8.53 5.03
C GLU A 124 18.65 8.42 3.54
N SER A 125 18.86 7.22 3.03
CA SER A 125 19.35 6.97 1.67
C SER A 125 18.45 6.09 0.80
N LEU A 126 17.33 5.58 1.34
CA LEU A 126 16.44 4.66 0.63
C LEU A 126 15.00 5.16 0.68
N LEU A 127 14.41 5.45 -0.48
CA LEU A 127 12.99 5.76 -0.61
C LEU A 127 12.16 4.48 -0.77
N THR A 128 10.87 4.55 -0.43
CA THR A 128 9.92 3.44 -0.65
C THR A 128 9.92 2.96 -2.09
N ILE A 129 9.89 3.89 -3.07
CA ILE A 129 9.88 3.55 -4.50
C ILE A 129 11.19 2.87 -4.94
N ASP A 130 12.33 3.25 -4.36
CA ASP A 130 13.62 2.65 -4.69
C ASP A 130 13.73 1.23 -4.14
N TYR A 131 13.19 0.96 -2.94
CA TYR A 131 13.03 -0.39 -2.41
C TYR A 131 12.19 -1.27 -3.35
N ILE A 132 11.04 -0.76 -3.81
CA ILE A 132 10.16 -1.48 -4.72
C ILE A 132 10.87 -1.80 -6.03
N GLN A 133 11.62 -0.85 -6.58
CA GLN A 133 12.42 -1.03 -7.79
C GLN A 133 13.51 -2.10 -7.60
N GLN A 134 14.25 -2.04 -6.50
CA GLN A 134 15.30 -3.01 -6.19
C GLN A 134 14.78 -4.43 -6.06
N MET A 135 13.59 -4.59 -5.46
CA MET A 135 12.96 -5.90 -5.29
C MET A 135 12.29 -6.43 -6.56
N GLY A 136 12.04 -5.56 -7.55
CA GLY A 136 11.38 -5.94 -8.81
C GLY A 136 9.92 -6.36 -8.64
N TYR A 137 9.28 -5.99 -7.53
CA TYR A 137 7.89 -6.38 -7.26
C TYR A 137 6.90 -5.63 -8.17
N PRO A 138 5.89 -6.31 -8.72
CA PRO A 138 4.75 -5.65 -9.33
C PRO A 138 3.98 -4.83 -8.30
N MET A 139 3.25 -3.82 -8.78
CA MET A 139 2.58 -2.86 -7.92
C MET A 139 1.10 -2.70 -8.23
N ILE A 140 0.31 -2.58 -7.18
CA ILE A 140 -1.02 -1.99 -7.15
C ILE A 140 -0.87 -0.56 -6.63
N PHE A 141 -1.25 0.44 -7.43
CA PHE A 141 -1.17 1.84 -7.04
C PHE A 141 -2.54 2.38 -6.63
N VAL A 142 -2.63 3.01 -5.45
CA VAL A 142 -3.87 3.55 -4.88
C VAL A 142 -3.88 5.07 -4.99
N THR A 143 -4.95 5.62 -5.53
CA THR A 143 -5.20 7.07 -5.62
C THR A 143 -6.67 7.38 -5.33
N GLY A 144 -7.06 8.63 -5.34
CA GLY A 144 -8.44 9.04 -5.08
C GLY A 144 -8.73 10.47 -5.52
N GLY A 145 -9.95 10.96 -5.24
CA GLY A 145 -10.49 12.21 -5.74
C GLY A 145 -10.33 13.44 -4.83
N VAL A 146 -9.41 13.43 -3.88
CA VAL A 146 -9.16 14.59 -3.00
C VAL A 146 -8.67 15.78 -3.84
N LEU A 147 -9.11 17.00 -3.52
CA LEU A 147 -8.61 18.21 -4.20
C LEU A 147 -7.07 18.25 -4.13
N GLY A 148 -6.43 18.39 -5.30
CA GLY A 148 -4.98 18.30 -5.46
C GLY A 148 -4.48 16.88 -5.87
N SER A 149 -5.29 15.84 -5.76
CA SER A 149 -4.89 14.45 -6.07
C SER A 149 -4.46 14.25 -7.52
N ILE A 150 -5.02 15.00 -8.48
CA ILE A 150 -4.61 14.93 -9.90
C ILE A 150 -3.11 15.22 -10.00
N SER A 151 -2.65 16.34 -9.43
CA SER A 151 -1.24 16.74 -9.48
C SER A 151 -0.33 15.68 -8.82
N HIS A 152 -0.68 15.25 -7.60
CA HIS A 152 0.11 14.26 -6.86
C HIS A 152 0.14 12.90 -7.57
N THR A 153 -0.99 12.49 -8.16
CA THR A 153 -1.07 11.21 -8.91
C THR A 153 -0.24 11.26 -10.18
N LEU A 154 -0.28 12.36 -10.94
CA LEU A 154 0.53 12.50 -12.15
C LEU A 154 2.03 12.51 -11.82
N LEU A 155 2.45 13.22 -10.76
CA LEU A 155 3.84 13.17 -10.29
C LEU A 155 4.25 11.75 -9.87
N ALA A 156 3.37 11.01 -9.20
CA ALA A 156 3.59 9.62 -8.84
C ALA A 156 3.70 8.73 -10.10
N PHE A 157 2.86 8.93 -11.10
CA PHE A 157 2.92 8.22 -12.37
C PHE A 157 4.25 8.46 -13.11
N GLU A 158 4.72 9.69 -13.15
CA GLU A 158 6.04 10.02 -13.74
C GLU A 158 7.17 9.33 -12.97
N ALA A 159 7.13 9.32 -11.63
CA ALA A 159 8.12 8.65 -10.81
C ALA A 159 8.15 7.13 -11.04
N LEU A 160 6.96 6.50 -11.14
CA LEU A 160 6.80 5.07 -11.42
C LEU A 160 7.32 4.71 -12.83
N LYS A 161 6.95 5.51 -13.82
CA LYS A 161 7.38 5.31 -15.21
C LYS A 161 8.88 5.47 -15.37
N HIS A 162 9.47 6.52 -14.78
CA HIS A 162 10.91 6.76 -14.81
C HIS A 162 11.72 5.59 -14.24
N ARG A 163 11.21 4.95 -13.17
CA ARG A 163 11.83 3.78 -12.54
C ARG A 163 11.41 2.45 -13.15
N GLN A 164 10.60 2.48 -14.20
CA GLN A 164 10.11 1.27 -14.89
C GLN A 164 9.41 0.27 -13.95
N ILE A 165 8.68 0.78 -12.94
CA ILE A 165 7.90 -0.05 -12.03
C ILE A 165 6.75 -0.70 -12.80
N ASN A 166 6.59 -2.02 -12.63
CA ASN A 166 5.50 -2.77 -13.24
C ASN A 166 4.18 -2.52 -12.47
N VAL A 167 3.42 -1.51 -12.90
CA VAL A 167 2.08 -1.22 -12.34
C VAL A 167 1.07 -2.16 -12.98
N THR A 168 0.49 -3.07 -12.19
CA THR A 168 -0.51 -4.05 -12.65
C THR A 168 -1.93 -3.54 -12.50
N HIS A 169 -2.20 -2.80 -11.42
CA HIS A 169 -3.51 -2.23 -11.12
C HIS A 169 -3.38 -0.82 -10.59
N ILE A 170 -4.38 0.00 -10.91
CA ILE A 170 -4.58 1.32 -10.31
C ILE A 170 -5.96 1.29 -9.67
N LEU A 171 -6.00 1.46 -8.35
CA LEU A 171 -7.22 1.46 -7.56
C LEU A 171 -7.58 2.91 -7.22
N TYR A 172 -8.75 3.33 -7.68
CA TYR A 172 -9.28 4.66 -7.37
C TYR A 172 -10.23 4.58 -6.18
N ASN A 173 -9.90 5.29 -5.12
CA ASN A 173 -10.70 5.34 -3.91
C ASN A 173 -11.62 6.58 -3.93
N ARG A 174 -12.92 6.32 -3.99
CA ARG A 174 -13.95 7.35 -3.89
C ARG A 174 -14.31 7.54 -2.42
N PHE A 175 -13.70 8.47 -1.72
CA PHE A 175 -13.98 8.75 -0.31
C PHE A 175 -15.41 9.30 -0.11
N PRO A 176 -16.43 8.49 0.19
CA PRO A 176 -17.80 8.96 0.32
C PRO A 176 -17.90 9.97 1.48
N GLY A 177 -18.59 11.09 1.22
CA GLY A 177 -18.84 12.12 2.22
C GLY A 177 -17.72 13.13 2.48
N ARG A 178 -16.53 12.96 1.89
CA ARG A 178 -15.39 13.89 2.06
C ARG A 178 -15.21 14.88 0.93
N HIS A 179 -15.84 14.66 -0.25
CA HIS A 179 -15.56 15.44 -1.46
C HIS A 179 -16.81 15.82 -2.23
N ASP A 180 -16.68 16.92 -2.97
CA ASP A 180 -17.63 17.30 -4.00
C ASP A 180 -17.65 16.24 -5.11
N ARG A 181 -18.84 15.72 -5.42
CA ARG A 181 -19.03 14.66 -6.40
C ARG A 181 -18.55 15.06 -7.80
N ILE A 182 -18.71 16.35 -8.17
CA ILE A 182 -18.27 16.86 -9.47
C ILE A 182 -16.75 16.79 -9.56
N ILE A 183 -16.04 17.17 -8.49
CA ILE A 183 -14.58 17.10 -8.40
C ILE A 183 -14.12 15.66 -8.47
N ASP A 184 -14.78 14.75 -7.74
CA ASP A 184 -14.41 13.33 -7.69
C ASP A 184 -14.62 12.64 -9.05
N ASP A 185 -15.78 12.86 -9.71
CA ASP A 185 -16.09 12.27 -11.01
C ASP A 185 -15.11 12.74 -12.10
N GLU A 186 -14.80 14.04 -12.15
CA GLU A 186 -13.84 14.58 -13.14
C GLU A 186 -12.41 14.13 -12.84
N SER A 187 -12.00 14.07 -11.56
CA SER A 187 -10.69 13.57 -11.16
C SER A 187 -10.52 12.10 -11.56
N CYS A 188 -11.53 11.28 -11.31
CA CYS A 188 -11.54 9.88 -11.70
C CYS A 188 -11.39 9.71 -13.21
N ALA A 189 -12.23 10.42 -13.99
CA ALA A 189 -12.20 10.34 -15.45
C ALA A 189 -10.86 10.83 -16.03
N TYR A 190 -10.33 11.94 -15.50
CA TYR A 190 -9.04 12.48 -15.94
C TYR A 190 -7.89 11.51 -15.65
N LEU A 191 -7.79 11.03 -14.41
CA LEU A 191 -6.73 10.12 -13.99
C LEU A 191 -6.80 8.77 -14.70
N GLN A 192 -8.01 8.26 -14.98
CA GLN A 192 -8.17 7.04 -15.76
C GLN A 192 -7.65 7.20 -17.20
N ARG A 193 -7.89 8.35 -17.85
CA ARG A 193 -7.32 8.65 -19.19
C ARG A 193 -5.79 8.70 -19.13
N ALA A 194 -5.21 9.39 -18.14
CA ALA A 194 -3.77 9.48 -17.95
C ALA A 194 -3.15 8.10 -17.68
N ALA A 195 -3.78 7.29 -16.82
CA ALA A 195 -3.33 5.94 -16.52
C ALA A 195 -3.28 5.05 -17.77
N ARG A 196 -4.30 5.08 -18.62
CA ARG A 196 -4.33 4.32 -19.89
C ARG A 196 -3.19 4.70 -20.85
N GLN A 197 -2.77 5.97 -20.85
CA GLN A 197 -1.65 6.44 -21.67
C GLN A 197 -0.29 6.03 -21.13
N LEU A 198 -0.11 6.11 -19.82
CA LEU A 198 1.18 5.86 -19.18
C LEU A 198 1.42 4.40 -18.83
N PHE A 199 0.36 3.67 -18.48
CA PHE A 199 0.35 2.26 -18.07
C PHE A 199 -0.73 1.48 -18.83
N PRO A 200 -0.56 1.24 -20.15
CA PRO A 200 -1.60 0.65 -20.99
C PRO A 200 -1.98 -0.79 -20.59
N THR A 201 -1.11 -1.48 -19.87
CA THR A 201 -1.33 -2.84 -19.36
C THR A 201 -1.95 -2.89 -17.97
N ALA A 202 -1.98 -1.75 -17.25
CA ALA A 202 -2.54 -1.69 -15.90
C ALA A 202 -4.07 -1.70 -15.94
N CYS A 203 -4.67 -2.48 -15.06
CA CYS A 203 -6.12 -2.53 -14.89
C CYS A 203 -6.57 -1.39 -13.95
N TRP A 204 -7.49 -0.54 -14.41
CA TRP A 204 -8.14 0.46 -13.56
C TRP A 204 -9.37 -0.14 -12.88
N LYS A 205 -9.46 0.01 -11.57
CA LYS A 205 -10.65 -0.35 -10.79
C LYS A 205 -10.98 0.74 -9.77
N GLU A 206 -12.27 0.95 -9.56
CA GLU A 206 -12.76 1.79 -8.46
C GLU A 206 -13.00 0.90 -7.24
N LEU A 207 -12.54 1.37 -6.07
CA LEU A 207 -12.87 0.68 -4.83
C LEU A 207 -14.37 0.86 -4.54
N PRO A 208 -15.06 -0.18 -4.06
CA PRO A 208 -16.44 -0.05 -3.64
C PRO A 208 -16.52 0.98 -2.50
N ILE A 209 -17.62 1.75 -2.51
CA ILE A 209 -17.93 2.65 -1.39
C ILE A 209 -18.21 1.77 -0.19
N MET A 210 -17.30 1.79 0.77
CA MET A 210 -17.45 1.07 2.02
C MET A 210 -17.71 2.09 3.12
N ASN A 211 -18.86 1.97 3.79
CA ASN A 211 -19.18 2.79 4.97
C ASN A 211 -18.33 2.29 6.14
N TYR A 212 -17.09 2.75 6.23
CA TYR A 212 -16.29 2.61 7.45
C TYR A 212 -16.41 3.91 8.24
N GLU A 213 -16.95 3.81 9.45
CA GLU A 213 -16.73 4.83 10.46
C GLU A 213 -15.21 4.82 10.75
N LEU A 214 -14.57 5.95 10.47
CA LEU A 214 -13.15 6.21 10.77
C LEU A 214 -13.02 6.61 12.24
#